data_d522d9bed73aa63b3b9cb7a5fadc03f4
#
_entry.id   d522d9bed73aa63b3b9cb7a5fadc03f4
#
_cell.length_a   1.000
_cell.length_b   1.000
_cell.length_c   1.000
_cell.angle_alpha   90.00
_cell.angle_beta   90.00
_cell.angle_gamma   90.00
#
_symmetry.space_group_name_H-M   'P 1'
#
loop_
_entity.id
_entity.type
_entity.pdbx_description
1 polymer ?
#
loop_
_entity_poly.entity_id
_entity_poly.type
_entity_poly.pdbx_seq_one_letter_code
_entity_poly.pdbx_strand_id
1 'polypeptide(L)'
;MNMKTIFESKNIRFVEVTEFLLEEYLTMVNDIENVAWWIGKRTEAIPEEKEIKWVRRKLEEKAPIFSMVEKKSGEFIGNVEFMDMDESAAELGIAITAKKQNMGYGKEAVSAIVKYGMNELGLKRIFLKVYPDNMRAIHVYEQCGFQEYDRTDEDIFMEII
;
A
#
# COMPACT_ATOMS: atom_id res chain seq x y z
N MET A 1 14.03 13.74 13.24
CA MET A 1 13.78 12.31 13.13
C MET A 1 13.99 11.85 11.70
N ASN A 2 14.87 10.89 11.52
CA ASN A 2 15.30 10.48 10.20
C ASN A 2 14.56 9.24 9.73
N MET A 3 13.57 9.46 8.84
CA MET A 3 12.97 8.37 8.09
C MET A 3 13.78 8.18 6.81
N LYS A 4 14.19 6.93 6.55
CA LYS A 4 15.01 6.61 5.38
C LYS A 4 14.15 6.60 4.12
N THR A 5 14.37 7.56 3.23
CA THR A 5 13.68 7.63 1.94
C THR A 5 14.27 6.61 0.98
N ILE A 6 13.42 5.78 0.38
CA ILE A 6 13.82 4.78 -0.61
C ILE A 6 13.60 5.34 -2.02
N PHE A 7 12.44 5.94 -2.27
CA PHE A 7 12.17 6.66 -3.52
C PHE A 7 11.09 7.71 -3.27
N GLU A 8 10.82 8.51 -4.29
CA GLU A 8 9.89 9.63 -4.17
C GLU A 8 9.02 9.77 -5.42
N SER A 9 7.85 10.37 -5.26
CA SER A 9 7.03 10.88 -6.34
C SER A 9 6.89 12.39 -6.18
N LYS A 10 5.97 13.02 -6.91
CA LYS A 10 5.82 14.48 -6.87
C LYS A 10 5.53 15.00 -5.44
N ASN A 11 4.62 14.36 -4.73
CA ASN A 11 4.15 14.83 -3.42
C ASN A 11 4.44 13.86 -2.27
N ILE A 12 4.97 12.68 -2.55
CA ILE A 12 5.12 11.59 -1.58
C ILE A 12 6.58 11.18 -1.46
N ARG A 13 7.03 10.98 -0.21
CA ARG A 13 8.26 10.24 0.09
C ARG A 13 7.87 8.83 0.51
N PHE A 14 8.49 7.84 -0.12
CA PHE A 14 8.33 6.43 0.24
C PHE A 14 9.51 6.05 1.11
N VAL A 15 9.23 5.77 2.37
CA VAL A 15 10.25 5.57 3.39
C VAL A 15 10.21 4.15 3.93
N GLU A 16 11.31 3.72 4.52
CA GLU A 16 11.37 2.44 5.22
C GLU A 16 10.35 2.44 6.38
N VAL A 17 9.66 1.31 6.60
CA VAL A 17 8.75 1.20 7.76
C VAL A 17 9.54 1.44 9.04
N THR A 18 8.91 2.03 10.05
CA THR A 18 9.60 2.46 11.26
C THR A 18 8.66 2.47 12.46
N GLU A 19 9.17 2.11 13.64
CA GLU A 19 8.42 2.22 14.89
C GLU A 19 8.05 3.67 15.23
N PHE A 20 8.75 4.63 14.65
CA PHE A 20 8.41 6.06 14.81
C PHE A 20 7.00 6.38 14.34
N LEU A 21 6.47 5.64 13.36
CA LEU A 21 5.13 5.83 12.83
C LEU A 21 4.09 4.87 13.45
N LEU A 22 4.43 4.24 14.57
CA LEU A 22 3.59 3.20 15.16
C LEU A 22 2.17 3.68 15.48
N GLU A 23 2.01 4.88 16.05
CA GLU A 23 0.70 5.42 16.38
C GLU A 23 -0.15 5.60 15.12
N GLU A 24 0.46 6.10 14.06
CA GLU A 24 -0.19 6.30 12.77
C GLU A 24 -0.57 4.96 12.14
N TYR A 25 0.29 3.96 12.24
CA TYR A 25 -0.03 2.61 11.76
C TYR A 25 -1.24 2.04 12.50
N LEU A 26 -1.25 2.16 13.84
CA LEU A 26 -2.36 1.65 14.64
C LEU A 26 -3.67 2.36 14.33
N THR A 27 -3.64 3.67 14.18
CA THR A 27 -4.83 4.44 13.80
C THR A 27 -5.36 3.95 12.45
N MET A 28 -4.50 3.73 11.48
CA MET A 28 -4.89 3.28 10.15
C MET A 28 -5.42 1.84 10.17
N VAL A 29 -4.65 0.89 10.70
CA VAL A 29 -5.05 -0.54 10.64
C VAL A 29 -6.24 -0.85 11.51
N ASN A 30 -6.55 -0.02 12.50
CA ASN A 30 -7.69 -0.19 13.40
C ASN A 30 -8.91 0.64 13.01
N ASP A 31 -8.82 1.35 11.90
CA ASP A 31 -9.96 2.04 11.30
C ASP A 31 -10.74 1.00 10.48
N ILE A 32 -11.70 0.35 11.12
CA ILE A 32 -12.42 -0.78 10.51
C ILE A 32 -13.20 -0.34 9.27
N GLU A 33 -13.98 0.71 9.40
CA GLU A 33 -14.87 1.18 8.34
C GLU A 33 -14.13 1.67 7.10
N ASN A 34 -13.09 2.47 7.30
CA ASN A 34 -12.42 3.14 6.19
C ASN A 34 -11.22 2.38 5.63
N VAL A 35 -10.64 1.46 6.40
CA VAL A 35 -9.41 0.76 5.98
C VAL A 35 -9.51 -0.75 6.13
N ALA A 36 -9.69 -1.24 7.34
CA ALA A 36 -9.55 -2.68 7.61
C ALA A 36 -10.56 -3.56 6.87
N TRP A 37 -11.81 -3.08 6.74
CA TRP A 37 -12.85 -3.81 6.01
C TRP A 37 -12.47 -4.08 4.55
N TRP A 38 -11.79 -3.11 3.94
CA TRP A 38 -11.38 -3.20 2.53
C TRP A 38 -10.14 -4.05 2.31
N ILE A 39 -9.49 -4.48 3.40
CA ILE A 39 -8.30 -5.31 3.38
C ILE A 39 -8.60 -6.60 4.16
N GLY A 40 -9.24 -7.57 3.51
CA GLY A 40 -9.57 -8.86 4.11
C GLY A 40 -10.79 -8.86 5.00
N LYS A 41 -11.63 -7.83 4.97
CA LYS A 41 -12.87 -7.72 5.76
C LYS A 41 -12.62 -7.88 7.26
N ARG A 42 -11.51 -7.33 7.73
CA ARG A 42 -11.12 -7.46 9.13
C ARG A 42 -11.99 -6.55 10.01
N THR A 43 -12.47 -7.08 11.12
CA THR A 43 -13.36 -6.38 12.04
C THR A 43 -12.80 -6.28 13.46
N GLU A 44 -11.62 -6.85 13.72
CA GLU A 44 -11.00 -6.81 15.04
C GLU A 44 -9.76 -5.92 15.04
N ALA A 45 -9.55 -5.23 16.17
CA ALA A 45 -8.39 -4.38 16.33
C ALA A 45 -7.10 -5.19 16.45
N ILE A 46 -6.01 -4.63 15.94
CA ILE A 46 -4.66 -5.17 16.10
C ILE A 46 -4.05 -4.51 17.33
N PRO A 47 -3.60 -5.29 18.34
CA PRO A 47 -2.92 -4.73 19.50
C PRO A 47 -1.58 -4.10 19.13
N GLU A 48 -1.17 -3.11 19.91
CA GLU A 48 0.11 -2.41 19.71
C GLU A 48 1.30 -3.36 19.61
N GLU A 49 1.39 -4.33 20.50
CA GLU A 49 2.49 -5.30 20.51
C GLU A 49 2.59 -6.13 19.25
N LYS A 50 1.46 -6.43 18.61
CA LYS A 50 1.42 -7.14 17.34
C LYS A 50 1.95 -6.25 16.21
N GLU A 51 1.59 -4.98 16.24
CA GLU A 51 2.03 -4.03 15.20
C GLU A 51 3.53 -3.77 15.33
N ILE A 52 4.06 -3.67 16.54
CA ILE A 52 5.51 -3.54 16.77
C ILE A 52 6.26 -4.75 16.18
N LYS A 53 5.76 -5.95 16.45
CA LYS A 53 6.36 -7.19 15.92
C LYS A 53 6.31 -7.21 14.39
N TRP A 54 5.22 -6.73 13.82
CA TRP A 54 5.05 -6.64 12.37
C TRP A 54 6.11 -5.70 11.76
N VAL A 55 6.30 -4.51 12.33
CA VAL A 55 7.32 -3.56 11.86
C VAL A 55 8.71 -4.19 11.91
N ARG A 56 9.06 -4.79 13.04
CA ARG A 56 10.38 -5.41 13.24
C ARG A 56 10.61 -6.56 12.26
N ARG A 57 9.59 -7.38 12.02
CA ARG A 57 9.69 -8.48 11.07
C ARG A 57 9.90 -7.97 9.65
N LYS A 58 9.16 -6.93 9.23
CA LYS A 58 9.32 -6.36 7.90
C LYS A 58 10.71 -5.78 7.68
N LEU A 59 11.27 -5.13 8.69
CA LEU A 59 12.64 -4.61 8.63
C LEU A 59 13.66 -5.74 8.55
N GLU A 60 13.51 -6.77 9.36
CA GLU A 60 14.41 -7.92 9.39
C GLU A 60 14.39 -8.69 8.07
N GLU A 61 13.21 -8.90 7.50
CA GLU A 61 13.03 -9.57 6.21
C GLU A 61 13.46 -8.71 5.02
N LYS A 62 13.69 -7.42 5.23
CA LYS A 62 13.92 -6.43 4.17
C LYS A 62 12.79 -6.49 3.13
N ALA A 63 11.56 -6.62 3.63
CA ALA A 63 10.38 -6.74 2.78
C ALA A 63 10.17 -5.48 1.93
N PRO A 64 9.67 -5.62 0.70
CA PRO A 64 9.39 -4.47 -0.16
C PRO A 64 8.07 -3.79 0.24
N ILE A 65 8.08 -3.20 1.42
CA ILE A 65 6.99 -2.41 1.98
C ILE A 65 7.50 -1.03 2.34
N PHE A 66 6.71 -0.01 2.04
CA PHE A 66 7.09 1.38 2.22
C PHE A 66 5.98 2.15 2.92
N SER A 67 6.36 2.98 3.89
CA SER A 67 5.45 3.96 4.43
C SER A 67 5.51 5.20 3.56
N MET A 68 4.37 5.86 3.41
CA MET A 68 4.23 7.06 2.59
C MET A 68 4.01 8.25 3.48
N VAL A 69 4.78 9.31 3.27
CA VAL A 69 4.61 10.57 3.99
C VAL A 69 4.54 11.73 3.00
N GLU A 70 3.77 12.76 3.35
CA GLU A 70 3.68 13.96 2.53
C GLU A 70 5.02 14.70 2.53
N LYS A 71 5.51 15.08 1.36
CA LYS A 71 6.74 15.88 1.28
C LYS A 71 6.62 17.21 2.01
N LYS A 72 5.47 17.87 1.90
CA LYS A 72 5.28 19.21 2.44
C LYS A 72 5.17 19.26 3.96
N SER A 73 4.63 18.22 4.60
CA SER A 73 4.34 18.24 6.04
C SER A 73 5.05 17.15 6.81
N GLY A 74 5.45 16.06 6.15
CA GLY A 74 5.96 14.85 6.81
C GLY A 74 4.86 13.99 7.41
N GLU A 75 3.58 14.35 7.22
CA GLU A 75 2.47 13.58 7.77
C GLU A 75 2.29 12.24 7.05
N PHE A 76 1.92 11.23 7.82
CA PHE A 76 1.70 9.88 7.32
C PHE A 76 0.49 9.82 6.38
N ILE A 77 0.66 9.14 5.26
CA ILE A 77 -0.40 8.92 4.25
C ILE A 77 -0.91 7.49 4.32
N GLY A 78 -0.03 6.51 4.44
CA GLY A 78 -0.39 5.11 4.37
C GLY A 78 0.81 4.22 4.11
N ASN A 79 0.55 2.95 3.81
CA ASN A 79 1.59 1.97 3.45
C ASN A 79 1.28 1.35 2.10
N VAL A 80 2.32 1.02 1.36
CA VAL A 80 2.22 0.33 0.08
C VAL A 80 3.29 -0.77 0.01
N GLU A 81 2.95 -1.92 -0.57
CA GLU A 81 3.87 -3.06 -0.56
C GLU A 81 3.72 -3.94 -1.78
N PHE A 82 4.76 -4.72 -2.03
CA PHE A 82 4.70 -5.88 -2.90
C PHE A 82 4.69 -7.14 -2.04
N MET A 83 3.72 -8.01 -2.27
CA MET A 83 3.57 -9.28 -1.58
C MET A 83 3.89 -10.42 -2.55
N ASP A 84 4.33 -11.55 -2.01
CA ASP A 84 4.62 -12.76 -2.79
C ASP A 84 5.50 -12.48 -4.01
N MET A 85 6.47 -11.60 -3.84
CA MET A 85 7.34 -11.16 -4.93
C MET A 85 8.35 -12.25 -5.30
N ASP A 86 8.39 -12.57 -6.60
CA ASP A 86 9.45 -13.34 -7.18
C ASP A 86 10.27 -12.44 -8.12
N GLU A 87 11.10 -13.02 -8.98
CA GLU A 87 11.97 -12.24 -9.87
C GLU A 87 11.23 -11.55 -11.03
N SER A 88 9.96 -11.86 -11.27
CA SER A 88 9.22 -11.27 -12.40
C SER A 88 7.86 -10.69 -12.04
N ALA A 89 7.25 -11.08 -10.94
CA ALA A 89 5.90 -10.66 -10.57
C ALA A 89 5.74 -10.42 -9.08
N ALA A 90 4.78 -9.58 -8.72
CA ALA A 90 4.42 -9.33 -7.32
C ALA A 90 2.98 -8.88 -7.21
N GLU A 91 2.39 -9.12 -6.05
CA GLU A 91 1.05 -8.61 -5.72
C GLU A 91 1.18 -7.26 -5.03
N LEU A 92 0.40 -6.28 -5.50
CA LEU A 92 0.37 -4.94 -4.92
C LEU A 92 -0.66 -4.87 -3.80
N GLY A 93 -0.24 -4.33 -2.64
CA GLY A 93 -1.13 -3.98 -1.54
C GLY A 93 -0.94 -2.52 -1.18
N ILE A 94 -2.03 -1.80 -0.90
CA ILE A 94 -1.98 -0.40 -0.51
C ILE A 94 -3.07 -0.10 0.51
N ALA A 95 -2.74 0.70 1.52
CA ALA A 95 -3.69 1.23 2.48
C ALA A 95 -3.40 2.71 2.70
N ILE A 96 -4.45 3.53 2.67
CA ILE A 96 -4.34 4.97 2.92
C ILE A 96 -5.18 5.31 4.13
N THR A 97 -4.59 6.02 5.09
CA THR A 97 -5.29 6.43 6.30
C THR A 97 -6.44 7.38 5.96
N ALA A 98 -7.56 7.30 6.72
CA ALA A 98 -8.83 7.94 6.37
C ALA A 98 -8.69 9.43 6.03
N LYS A 99 -7.95 10.18 6.84
CA LYS A 99 -7.80 11.63 6.64
C LYS A 99 -7.00 12.01 5.39
N LYS A 100 -6.34 11.06 4.75
CA LYS A 100 -5.57 11.28 3.53
C LYS A 100 -6.24 10.66 2.29
N GLN A 101 -7.41 10.09 2.45
CA GLN A 101 -8.19 9.56 1.33
C GLN A 101 -8.85 10.69 0.54
N ASN A 102 -9.18 10.43 -0.71
CA ASN A 102 -9.86 11.39 -1.62
C ASN A 102 -9.03 12.67 -1.89
N MET A 103 -7.71 12.58 -1.82
CA MET A 103 -6.79 13.70 -2.05
C MET A 103 -5.84 13.45 -3.24
N GLY A 104 -6.06 12.35 -3.98
CA GLY A 104 -5.21 11.99 -5.12
C GLY A 104 -3.99 11.15 -4.77
N TYR A 105 -3.76 10.85 -3.51
CA TYR A 105 -2.59 10.08 -3.09
C TYR A 105 -2.62 8.63 -3.57
N GLY A 106 -3.79 8.01 -3.63
CA GLY A 106 -3.91 6.64 -4.13
C GLY A 106 -3.39 6.48 -5.54
N LYS A 107 -3.82 7.37 -6.44
CA LYS A 107 -3.37 7.36 -7.83
C LYS A 107 -1.88 7.64 -7.95
N GLU A 108 -1.40 8.65 -7.24
CA GLU A 108 0.02 8.99 -7.26
C GLU A 108 0.88 7.84 -6.72
N ALA A 109 0.47 7.24 -5.61
CA ALA A 109 1.19 6.15 -4.97
C ALA A 109 1.25 4.90 -5.86
N VAL A 110 0.11 4.50 -6.43
CA VAL A 110 0.05 3.33 -7.31
C VAL A 110 0.93 3.53 -8.53
N SER A 111 0.84 4.69 -9.19
CA SER A 111 1.69 5.01 -10.33
C SER A 111 3.17 4.95 -9.98
N ALA A 112 3.54 5.50 -8.82
CA ALA A 112 4.94 5.54 -8.39
C ALA A 112 5.48 4.16 -8.04
N ILE A 113 4.71 3.34 -7.30
CA ILE A 113 5.18 2.00 -6.90
C ILE A 113 5.28 1.06 -8.10
N VAL A 114 4.38 1.17 -9.07
CA VAL A 114 4.45 0.39 -10.32
C VAL A 114 5.73 0.73 -11.07
N LYS A 115 6.02 2.02 -11.21
CA LYS A 115 7.24 2.49 -11.89
C LYS A 115 8.49 1.99 -11.16
N TYR A 116 8.51 2.11 -9.84
CA TYR A 116 9.62 1.61 -9.02
C TYR A 116 9.79 0.10 -9.18
N GLY A 117 8.70 -0.65 -9.10
CA GLY A 117 8.73 -2.11 -9.25
C GLY A 117 9.28 -2.55 -10.59
N MET A 118 8.83 -1.93 -11.66
CA MET A 118 9.28 -2.30 -13.00
C MET A 118 10.69 -1.82 -13.31
N ASN A 119 11.03 -0.59 -12.94
CA ASN A 119 12.33 0.01 -13.31
C ASN A 119 13.47 -0.39 -12.36
N GLU A 120 13.18 -0.48 -11.06
CA GLU A 120 14.22 -0.74 -10.05
C GLU A 120 14.25 -2.19 -9.58
N LEU A 121 13.10 -2.85 -9.49
CA LEU A 121 13.03 -4.24 -9.04
C LEU A 121 12.94 -5.24 -10.18
N GLY A 122 12.82 -4.78 -11.42
CA GLY A 122 12.80 -5.63 -12.61
C GLY A 122 11.51 -6.41 -12.79
N LEU A 123 10.42 -6.02 -12.14
CA LEU A 123 9.15 -6.70 -12.26
C LEU A 123 8.58 -6.52 -13.67
N LYS A 124 8.02 -7.60 -14.21
CA LYS A 124 7.36 -7.62 -15.53
C LYS A 124 5.84 -7.63 -15.40
N ARG A 125 5.33 -8.02 -14.23
CA ARG A 125 3.90 -8.10 -13.97
C ARG A 125 3.63 -7.71 -12.53
N ILE A 126 2.65 -6.83 -12.34
CA ILE A 126 2.14 -6.48 -11.00
C ILE A 126 0.65 -6.76 -11.04
N PHE A 127 0.16 -7.52 -10.06
CA PHE A 127 -1.24 -7.90 -9.98
C PHE A 127 -1.81 -7.54 -8.62
N LEU A 128 -3.13 -7.49 -8.53
CA LEU A 128 -3.84 -7.21 -7.29
C LEU A 128 -5.21 -7.84 -7.30
N LYS A 129 -5.83 -7.89 -6.14
CA LYS A 129 -7.25 -8.23 -6.03
C LYS A 129 -7.97 -7.11 -5.26
N VAL A 130 -9.21 -6.87 -5.61
CA VAL A 130 -10.02 -5.81 -5.04
C VAL A 130 -11.47 -6.27 -4.95
N TYR A 131 -12.17 -5.89 -3.89
CA TYR A 131 -13.59 -6.24 -3.75
C TYR A 131 -14.42 -5.50 -4.82
N PRO A 132 -15.43 -6.19 -5.41
CA PRO A 132 -16.22 -5.58 -6.50
C PRO A 132 -16.96 -4.30 -6.10
N ASP A 133 -17.28 -4.13 -4.82
CA ASP A 133 -17.96 -2.93 -4.33
C ASP A 133 -17.01 -1.80 -3.94
N ASN A 134 -15.70 -2.03 -4.01
CA ASN A 134 -14.71 -0.98 -3.79
C ASN A 134 -14.47 -0.18 -5.08
N MET A 135 -15.51 0.56 -5.49
CA MET A 135 -15.50 1.29 -6.76
C MET A 135 -14.40 2.33 -6.85
N ARG A 136 -14.09 2.98 -5.74
CA ARG A 136 -13.05 4.01 -5.69
C ARG A 136 -11.66 3.42 -6.00
N ALA A 137 -11.34 2.28 -5.39
CA ALA A 137 -10.06 1.63 -5.62
C ALA A 137 -9.95 1.11 -7.06
N ILE A 138 -11.02 0.47 -7.56
CA ILE A 138 -11.06 -0.03 -8.95
C ILE A 138 -10.78 1.11 -9.94
N HIS A 139 -11.43 2.26 -9.73
CA HIS A 139 -11.23 3.42 -10.59
C HIS A 139 -9.78 3.91 -10.57
N VAL A 140 -9.16 3.97 -9.40
CA VAL A 140 -7.75 4.35 -9.27
C VAL A 140 -6.85 3.37 -10.03
N TYR A 141 -7.07 2.07 -9.86
CA TYR A 141 -6.26 1.06 -10.54
C TYR A 141 -6.40 1.15 -12.06
N GLU A 142 -7.63 1.31 -12.55
CA GLU A 142 -7.87 1.48 -13.99
C GLU A 142 -7.15 2.72 -14.54
N GLN A 143 -7.21 3.83 -13.82
CA GLN A 143 -6.51 5.06 -14.22
C GLN A 143 -4.98 4.89 -14.25
N CYS A 144 -4.45 3.97 -13.46
CA CYS A 144 -3.01 3.67 -13.42
C CYS A 144 -2.58 2.60 -14.44
N GLY A 145 -3.53 2.11 -15.25
CA GLY A 145 -3.21 1.15 -16.32
C GLY A 145 -3.48 -0.30 -16.00
N PHE A 146 -4.03 -0.60 -14.82
CA PHE A 146 -4.41 -1.97 -14.48
C PHE A 146 -5.65 -2.38 -15.28
N GLN A 147 -5.68 -3.66 -15.67
CA GLN A 147 -6.81 -4.25 -16.39
C GLN A 147 -7.30 -5.49 -15.65
N GLU A 148 -8.61 -5.66 -15.61
CA GLU A 148 -9.20 -6.87 -15.04
C GLU A 148 -8.83 -8.06 -15.92
N TYR A 149 -8.37 -9.16 -15.31
CA TYR A 149 -8.05 -10.38 -16.04
C TYR A 149 -8.84 -11.59 -15.51
N ASP A 150 -9.46 -11.48 -14.34
CA ASP A 150 -10.28 -12.55 -13.78
C ASP A 150 -11.24 -11.96 -12.74
N ARG A 151 -12.27 -12.73 -12.39
CA ARG A 151 -13.28 -12.29 -11.42
C ARG A 151 -13.94 -13.50 -10.77
N THR A 152 -14.17 -13.39 -9.47
CA THR A 152 -15.06 -14.29 -8.72
C THR A 152 -16.20 -13.45 -8.14
N ASP A 153 -17.12 -14.08 -7.40
CA ASP A 153 -18.16 -13.34 -6.69
C ASP A 153 -17.58 -12.41 -5.61
N GLU A 154 -16.40 -12.74 -5.09
CA GLU A 154 -15.78 -12.02 -3.97
C GLU A 154 -14.72 -11.04 -4.41
N ASP A 155 -14.01 -11.31 -5.50
CA ASP A 155 -12.84 -10.53 -5.90
C ASP A 155 -12.82 -10.22 -7.40
N ILE A 156 -12.29 -9.05 -7.71
CA ILE A 156 -11.85 -8.70 -9.07
C ILE A 156 -10.32 -8.77 -9.06
N PHE A 157 -9.76 -9.46 -10.03
CA PHE A 157 -8.31 -9.59 -10.20
C PHE A 157 -7.85 -8.69 -11.34
N MET A 158 -6.87 -7.83 -11.05
CA MET A 158 -6.36 -6.86 -12.01
C MET A 158 -4.85 -6.99 -12.14
N GLU A 159 -4.31 -6.62 -13.30
CA GLU A 159 -2.87 -6.66 -13.55
C GLU A 159 -2.42 -5.52 -14.44
N ILE A 160 -1.13 -5.23 -14.36
CA ILE A 160 -0.40 -4.39 -15.30
C ILE A 160 0.85 -5.15 -15.72
N ILE A 161 1.15 -5.12 -17.03
CA ILE A 161 2.28 -5.84 -17.63
C ILE A 161 3.19 -4.87 -18.37
#